data_18ba0d16e0214eb6741b16a5c51b9a45
#
_entry.id   18ba0d16e0214eb6741b16a5c51b9a45
#
_cell.length_a   1.000
_cell.length_b   1.000
_cell.length_c   1.000
_cell.angle_alpha   90.00
_cell.angle_beta   90.00
_cell.angle_gamma   90.00
#
_symmetry.space_group_name_H-M   'P 1'
#
loop_
_entity.id
_entity.type
_entity.pdbx_description
1 polymer ?
#
loop_
_entity_poly.entity_id
_entity_poly.type
_entity_poly.pdbx_seq_one_letter_code
_entity_poly.pdbx_strand_id
1 'polypeptide(L)'
;MMSLSIAMIVKNEEKNLPRCLSSVQGLAEEIIVVDTGSNDRTVAIAREFGAKVFHFDWVDDFAAARNASIAHCRGDWVLALDADEAIDPTDHGVIRSALTEDGNQAFRICMRNYLRSSGHTILDVLPVRNTSAYSIGSEFTHYVDYVINARIFRRFPDVSFSGRVHEVVDPYFESRGLAVGVTPAILHHFGKLDEQRQTYKKDFYLRLCEKDAVENLNDFRALFNLMMQYRAAGKWESCLKAAEAFTRVQKNVPATVFLTAATCHRNLGDLDDALHWIEKALLLEPAHAGALADKGACLILQDKLNEACVFLQRSIEIQPGYTVPHLLLSDVKLRLGFPEAARSTLLRAIQANPTEEGLYTKLIQLSSSRGHLQSAGEDAALALAALPNGGSGLWHRFMAVSQLEAGAREPALRIVELGLRAFPSDAGLERLRAMCLPAL
;
A
#
# COMPACT_ATOMS: atom_id res chain seq x y z
N MET A 1 21.84 31.12 -6.65
CA MET A 1 21.17 29.79 -6.56
C MET A 1 19.67 30.03 -6.62
N MET A 2 18.90 29.15 -7.27
CA MET A 2 17.43 29.22 -7.22
C MET A 2 16.95 28.95 -5.80
N SER A 3 16.04 29.79 -5.31
CA SER A 3 15.47 29.65 -3.97
C SER A 3 14.30 28.68 -3.96
N LEU A 4 14.18 27.86 -2.91
CA LEU A 4 13.14 26.85 -2.73
C LEU A 4 12.30 27.17 -1.49
N SER A 5 10.99 27.22 -1.62
CA SER A 5 10.04 27.22 -0.51
C SER A 5 9.43 25.82 -0.33
N ILE A 6 9.32 25.35 0.92
CA ILE A 6 8.48 24.19 1.23
C ILE A 6 7.09 24.72 1.60
N ALA A 7 6.06 24.15 0.97
CA ALA A 7 4.66 24.50 1.20
C ALA A 7 3.91 23.28 1.76
N MET A 8 3.33 23.44 2.95
CA MET A 8 2.64 22.37 3.67
C MET A 8 1.24 22.82 4.09
N ILE A 9 0.31 21.89 4.11
CA ILE A 9 -0.97 21.99 4.82
C ILE A 9 -1.00 20.93 5.91
N VAL A 10 -1.45 21.29 7.11
CA VAL A 10 -1.40 20.39 8.26
C VAL A 10 -2.70 20.43 9.06
N LYS A 11 -3.03 19.30 9.69
CA LYS A 11 -4.07 19.20 10.73
C LYS A 11 -3.81 17.99 11.63
N ASN A 12 -3.49 18.24 12.91
CA ASN A 12 -3.25 17.21 13.91
C ASN A 12 -2.15 16.22 13.49
N GLU A 13 -0.95 16.74 13.23
CA GLU A 13 0.21 16.00 12.73
C GLU A 13 1.39 15.98 13.72
N GLU A 14 1.15 16.18 15.02
CA GLU A 14 2.20 16.25 16.03
C GLU A 14 3.16 15.05 16.02
N LYS A 15 2.67 13.86 15.58
CA LYS A 15 3.48 12.62 15.51
C LYS A 15 4.38 12.56 14.27
N ASN A 16 3.90 13.05 13.14
CA ASN A 16 4.58 12.91 11.83
C ASN A 16 5.45 14.13 11.51
N LEU A 17 4.98 15.32 11.85
CA LEU A 17 5.61 16.59 11.49
C LEU A 17 7.07 16.71 11.89
N PRO A 18 7.53 16.24 13.07
CA PRO A 18 8.96 16.32 13.43
C PRO A 18 9.87 15.59 12.44
N ARG A 19 9.50 14.37 12.00
CA ARG A 19 10.27 13.61 11.01
C ARG A 19 10.30 14.32 9.66
N CYS A 20 9.15 14.80 9.19
CA CYS A 20 9.04 15.56 7.95
C CYS A 20 9.95 16.80 7.97
N LEU A 21 9.80 17.66 8.96
CA LEU A 21 10.55 18.90 9.05
C LEU A 21 12.06 18.67 9.26
N SER A 22 12.45 17.65 10.04
CA SER A 22 13.85 17.25 10.19
C SER A 22 14.47 16.82 8.85
N SER A 23 13.71 16.11 8.03
CA SER A 23 14.18 15.57 6.75
C SER A 23 14.50 16.63 5.70
N VAL A 24 13.97 17.84 5.85
CA VAL A 24 14.13 18.95 4.90
C VAL A 24 14.98 20.10 5.46
N GLN A 25 15.61 19.92 6.61
CA GLN A 25 16.53 20.90 7.16
C GLN A 25 17.71 21.13 6.20
N GLY A 26 17.95 22.39 5.85
CA GLY A 26 19.00 22.78 4.90
C GLY A 26 18.66 22.52 3.41
N LEU A 27 17.49 21.94 3.10
CA LEU A 27 17.04 21.79 1.71
C LEU A 27 16.43 23.09 1.16
N ALA A 28 15.67 23.83 1.95
CA ALA A 28 14.92 25.02 1.51
C ALA A 28 15.28 26.27 2.30
N GLU A 29 15.07 27.44 1.68
CA GLU A 29 15.29 28.76 2.29
C GLU A 29 14.15 29.16 3.23
N GLU A 30 12.94 28.59 3.03
CA GLU A 30 11.81 28.81 3.93
C GLU A 30 10.86 27.61 3.96
N ILE A 31 10.17 27.48 5.07
CA ILE A 31 9.10 26.48 5.27
C ILE A 31 7.82 27.25 5.61
N ILE A 32 6.80 27.09 4.79
CA ILE A 32 5.46 27.65 4.95
C ILE A 32 4.53 26.50 5.39
N VAL A 33 3.90 26.67 6.54
CA VAL A 33 2.91 25.73 7.07
C VAL A 33 1.58 26.43 7.20
N VAL A 34 0.58 25.93 6.51
CA VAL A 34 -0.82 26.36 6.64
C VAL A 34 -1.56 25.35 7.51
N ASP A 35 -1.95 25.78 8.70
CA ASP A 35 -2.72 25.00 9.66
C ASP A 35 -4.22 25.13 9.35
N THR A 36 -4.90 23.99 9.16
CA THR A 36 -6.34 23.91 8.86
C THR A 36 -7.19 23.58 10.09
N GLY A 37 -6.73 23.96 11.28
CA GLY A 37 -7.44 23.81 12.55
C GLY A 37 -6.95 22.64 13.39
N SER A 38 -5.65 22.59 13.68
CA SER A 38 -5.07 21.66 14.65
C SER A 38 -5.43 22.02 16.10
N ASN A 39 -5.63 20.97 16.90
CA ASN A 39 -5.89 21.10 18.34
C ASN A 39 -4.87 20.33 19.19
N ASP A 40 -3.80 19.85 18.57
CA ASP A 40 -2.63 19.21 19.19
C ASP A 40 -1.38 20.13 19.13
N ARG A 41 -0.18 19.59 19.32
CA ARG A 41 1.07 20.35 19.30
C ARG A 41 1.57 20.72 17.89
N THR A 42 0.86 20.40 16.81
CA THR A 42 1.29 20.61 15.42
C THR A 42 1.85 22.01 15.18
N VAL A 43 1.10 23.04 15.54
CA VAL A 43 1.51 24.46 15.34
C VAL A 43 2.76 24.82 16.16
N ALA A 44 2.86 24.32 17.39
CA ALA A 44 4.03 24.55 18.24
C ALA A 44 5.28 23.92 17.62
N ILE A 45 5.18 22.66 17.19
CA ILE A 45 6.26 21.91 16.52
C ILE A 45 6.70 22.63 15.24
N ALA A 46 5.78 23.05 14.39
CA ALA A 46 6.13 23.78 13.16
C ALA A 46 6.99 25.02 13.46
N ARG A 47 6.62 25.81 14.49
CA ARG A 47 7.38 27.01 14.93
C ARG A 47 8.74 26.64 15.52
N GLU A 48 8.86 25.56 16.29
CA GLU A 48 10.13 25.07 16.84
C GLU A 48 11.15 24.76 15.74
N PHE A 49 10.66 24.27 14.56
CA PHE A 49 11.49 24.04 13.36
C PHE A 49 11.71 25.27 12.49
N GLY A 50 11.27 26.46 12.92
CA GLY A 50 11.48 27.74 12.21
C GLY A 50 10.49 27.94 11.03
N ALA A 51 9.42 27.17 10.94
CA ALA A 51 8.41 27.36 9.90
C ALA A 51 7.56 28.62 10.16
N LYS A 52 7.20 29.32 9.08
CA LYS A 52 6.20 30.38 9.11
C LYS A 52 4.81 29.74 9.06
N VAL A 53 4.05 29.89 10.15
CA VAL A 53 2.75 29.25 10.31
C VAL A 53 1.63 30.25 10.04
N PHE A 54 0.71 29.88 9.16
CA PHE A 54 -0.52 30.62 8.81
C PHE A 54 -1.73 29.76 9.12
N HIS A 55 -2.89 30.40 9.33
CA HIS A 55 -4.15 29.71 9.53
C HIS A 55 -5.02 29.77 8.28
N PHE A 56 -5.77 28.69 8.02
CA PHE A 56 -6.75 28.60 6.95
C PHE A 56 -8.00 27.89 7.48
N ASP A 57 -9.16 28.58 7.42
CA ASP A 57 -10.43 27.97 7.76
C ASP A 57 -10.78 26.88 6.76
N TRP A 58 -10.97 25.65 7.25
CA TRP A 58 -11.23 24.50 6.38
C TRP A 58 -12.57 24.62 5.65
N VAL A 59 -12.56 24.52 4.32
CA VAL A 59 -13.71 24.69 3.42
C VAL A 59 -14.05 23.42 2.62
N ASP A 60 -13.65 22.24 3.12
CA ASP A 60 -13.83 20.96 2.42
C ASP A 60 -13.13 20.92 1.04
N ASP A 61 -11.97 21.55 0.93
CA ASP A 61 -11.22 21.69 -0.33
C ASP A 61 -9.72 21.73 -0.04
N PHE A 62 -9.01 20.63 -0.40
CA PHE A 62 -7.56 20.54 -0.23
C PHE A 62 -6.81 21.49 -1.17
N ALA A 63 -7.28 21.65 -2.43
CA ALA A 63 -6.64 22.58 -3.36
C ALA A 63 -6.70 24.03 -2.86
N ALA A 64 -7.82 24.45 -2.26
CA ALA A 64 -7.94 25.77 -1.66
C ALA A 64 -6.91 26.00 -0.54
N ALA A 65 -6.72 25.02 0.36
CA ALA A 65 -5.73 25.08 1.42
C ALA A 65 -4.29 25.08 0.86
N ARG A 66 -3.99 24.24 -0.17
CA ARG A 66 -2.69 24.23 -0.88
C ARG A 66 -2.41 25.58 -1.53
N ASN A 67 -3.39 26.16 -2.21
CA ASN A 67 -3.25 27.46 -2.87
C ASN A 67 -2.98 28.56 -1.85
N ALA A 68 -3.61 28.52 -0.67
CA ALA A 68 -3.26 29.40 0.43
C ALA A 68 -1.80 29.24 0.88
N SER A 69 -1.27 28.00 0.93
CA SER A 69 0.13 27.77 1.30
C SER A 69 1.11 28.35 0.26
N ILE A 70 0.84 28.14 -1.04
CA ILE A 70 1.67 28.68 -2.14
C ILE A 70 1.68 30.21 -2.12
N ALA A 71 0.56 30.85 -1.83
CA ALA A 71 0.45 32.31 -1.80
C ALA A 71 1.40 32.97 -0.79
N HIS A 72 1.82 32.24 0.24
CA HIS A 72 2.79 32.70 1.23
C HIS A 72 4.25 32.40 0.85
N CYS A 73 4.50 31.57 -0.17
CA CYS A 73 5.85 31.25 -0.64
C CYS A 73 6.51 32.41 -1.35
N ARG A 74 7.84 32.55 -1.19
CA ARG A 74 8.66 33.60 -1.82
C ARG A 74 9.77 33.04 -2.70
N GLY A 75 10.09 31.74 -2.58
CA GLY A 75 11.10 31.10 -3.38
C GLY A 75 10.76 31.07 -4.87
N ASP A 76 11.76 30.91 -5.72
CA ASP A 76 11.60 30.74 -7.17
C ASP A 76 10.88 29.43 -7.49
N TRP A 77 11.08 28.41 -6.63
CA TRP A 77 10.49 27.09 -6.69
C TRP A 77 9.72 26.76 -5.41
N VAL A 78 8.75 25.86 -5.54
CA VAL A 78 7.97 25.33 -4.44
C VAL A 78 8.09 23.81 -4.43
N LEU A 79 8.35 23.22 -3.25
CA LEU A 79 8.14 21.81 -2.95
C LEU A 79 6.89 21.69 -2.07
N ALA A 80 5.83 21.09 -2.62
CA ALA A 80 4.64 20.74 -1.85
C ALA A 80 4.87 19.43 -1.11
N LEU A 81 4.74 19.44 0.23
CA LEU A 81 5.06 18.32 1.10
C LEU A 81 3.96 18.08 2.12
N ASP A 82 3.64 16.82 2.40
CA ASP A 82 2.71 16.42 3.45
C ASP A 82 3.45 16.08 4.74
N ALA A 83 2.78 16.21 5.88
CA ALA A 83 3.42 16.00 7.18
C ALA A 83 3.84 14.54 7.43
N ASP A 84 3.23 13.58 6.73
CA ASP A 84 3.58 12.15 6.77
C ASP A 84 4.54 11.72 5.65
N GLU A 85 5.18 12.71 5.00
CA GLU A 85 6.22 12.52 3.98
C GLU A 85 7.59 12.95 4.49
N ALA A 86 8.66 12.49 3.83
CA ALA A 86 10.05 12.90 4.12
C ALA A 86 10.92 12.81 2.86
N ILE A 87 11.98 13.60 2.82
CA ILE A 87 13.04 13.53 1.80
C ILE A 87 14.34 13.08 2.49
N ASP A 88 14.96 12.02 2.00
CA ASP A 88 16.26 11.62 2.55
C ASP A 88 17.32 12.69 2.25
N PRO A 89 18.19 13.06 3.19
CA PRO A 89 19.23 14.06 2.97
C PRO A 89 20.16 13.76 1.78
N THR A 90 20.31 12.48 1.40
CA THR A 90 21.08 12.07 0.21
C THR A 90 20.48 12.59 -1.10
N ASP A 91 19.17 12.84 -1.11
CA ASP A 91 18.44 13.36 -2.28
C ASP A 91 18.39 14.91 -2.35
N HIS A 92 18.85 15.62 -1.31
CA HIS A 92 18.87 17.08 -1.33
C HIS A 92 19.65 17.64 -2.54
N GLY A 93 20.82 17.06 -2.81
CA GLY A 93 21.64 17.46 -3.97
C GLY A 93 20.95 17.23 -5.30
N VAL A 94 20.22 16.11 -5.43
CA VAL A 94 19.43 15.75 -6.62
C VAL A 94 18.31 16.78 -6.86
N ILE A 95 17.55 17.10 -5.82
CA ILE A 95 16.49 18.12 -5.90
C ILE A 95 17.09 19.47 -6.28
N ARG A 96 18.15 19.91 -5.62
CA ARG A 96 18.81 21.21 -5.93
C ARG A 96 19.34 21.28 -7.35
N SER A 97 19.88 20.19 -7.90
CA SER A 97 20.33 20.13 -9.29
C SER A 97 19.15 20.30 -10.26
N ALA A 98 18.03 19.62 -10.01
CA ALA A 98 16.82 19.73 -10.82
C ALA A 98 16.28 21.16 -10.93
N LEU A 99 16.40 21.98 -9.85
CA LEU A 99 15.96 23.38 -9.86
C LEU A 99 16.78 24.27 -10.81
N THR A 100 17.98 23.84 -11.18
CA THR A 100 18.91 24.59 -12.05
C THR A 100 18.92 24.09 -13.50
N GLU A 101 18.24 22.97 -13.78
CA GLU A 101 18.12 22.44 -15.13
C GLU A 101 17.23 23.31 -16.01
N ASP A 102 17.71 23.66 -17.20
CA ASP A 102 16.94 24.38 -18.18
C ASP A 102 15.89 23.45 -18.84
N GLY A 103 14.68 23.95 -19.00
CA GLY A 103 13.61 23.29 -19.75
C GLY A 103 12.41 22.88 -18.91
N ASN A 104 12.58 22.16 -17.82
CA ASN A 104 11.45 21.76 -16.97
C ASN A 104 10.97 22.88 -16.07
N GLN A 105 9.66 23.03 -15.96
CA GLN A 105 9.01 24.02 -15.07
C GLN A 105 8.34 23.37 -13.85
N ALA A 106 8.24 22.03 -13.86
CA ALA A 106 7.77 21.24 -12.75
C ALA A 106 8.40 19.84 -12.81
N PHE A 107 8.42 19.14 -11.69
CA PHE A 107 8.90 17.77 -11.60
C PHE A 107 7.91 16.90 -10.84
N ARG A 108 7.55 15.77 -11.44
CA ARG A 108 6.94 14.62 -10.78
C ARG A 108 8.02 13.91 -9.97
N ILE A 109 7.61 13.23 -8.91
CA ILE A 109 8.52 12.55 -8.00
C ILE A 109 8.05 11.12 -7.76
N CYS A 110 8.99 10.19 -7.58
CA CYS A 110 8.66 8.83 -7.17
C CYS A 110 8.31 8.82 -5.66
N MET A 111 7.08 8.41 -5.34
CA MET A 111 6.64 8.20 -3.97
C MET A 111 6.89 6.76 -3.54
N ARG A 112 7.65 6.59 -2.46
CA ARG A 112 7.90 5.32 -1.80
C ARG A 112 6.97 5.13 -0.60
N ASN A 113 6.00 4.26 -0.74
CA ASN A 113 5.06 3.93 0.32
C ASN A 113 5.55 2.72 1.11
N TYR A 114 5.87 2.90 2.37
CA TYR A 114 6.33 1.84 3.23
C TYR A 114 5.21 0.95 3.73
N LEU A 115 5.48 -0.36 3.79
CA LEU A 115 4.56 -1.40 4.22
C LEU A 115 5.24 -2.33 5.22
N ARG A 116 4.43 -2.95 6.09
CA ARG A 116 4.90 -3.93 7.07
C ARG A 116 4.93 -5.36 6.51
N SER A 117 4.18 -5.62 5.43
CA SER A 117 4.09 -6.94 4.79
C SER A 117 3.90 -6.82 3.28
N SER A 118 4.08 -7.92 2.54
CA SER A 118 3.88 -8.00 1.09
C SER A 118 2.41 -8.24 0.66
N GLY A 119 1.50 -8.38 1.62
CA GLY A 119 0.10 -8.80 1.35
C GLY A 119 -0.82 -7.73 0.75
N HIS A 120 -0.36 -6.49 0.59
CA HIS A 120 -1.20 -5.38 0.13
C HIS A 120 -0.61 -4.71 -1.11
N THR A 121 -1.40 -4.55 -2.16
CA THR A 121 -1.06 -3.72 -3.32
C THR A 121 -1.47 -2.27 -3.09
N ILE A 122 -0.77 -1.33 -3.71
CA ILE A 122 -1.17 0.07 -3.80
C ILE A 122 -1.32 0.42 -5.28
N LEU A 123 -2.51 0.85 -5.70
CA LEU A 123 -2.84 1.13 -7.11
C LEU A 123 -2.44 -0.03 -8.04
N ASP A 124 -2.71 -1.26 -7.60
CA ASP A 124 -2.36 -2.52 -8.28
C ASP A 124 -0.84 -2.76 -8.46
N VAL A 125 0.02 -1.88 -7.89
CA VAL A 125 1.47 -2.09 -7.82
C VAL A 125 1.79 -2.99 -6.64
N LEU A 126 2.61 -4.01 -6.90
CA LEU A 126 2.99 -5.01 -5.92
C LEU A 126 4.16 -4.53 -5.06
N PRO A 127 4.14 -4.85 -3.74
CA PRO A 127 5.24 -4.52 -2.86
C PRO A 127 6.53 -5.23 -3.27
N VAL A 128 7.65 -4.52 -3.12
CA VAL A 128 8.99 -5.10 -3.22
C VAL A 128 9.67 -5.08 -1.86
N ARG A 129 10.59 -6.03 -1.65
CA ARG A 129 11.37 -6.10 -0.41
C ARG A 129 12.25 -4.85 -0.29
N ASN A 130 12.31 -4.27 0.91
CA ASN A 130 13.15 -3.10 1.16
C ASN A 130 14.61 -3.53 1.32
N THR A 131 15.38 -3.31 0.26
CA THR A 131 16.84 -3.48 0.22
C THR A 131 17.54 -2.16 -0.10
N SER A 132 16.81 -1.03 0.06
CA SER A 132 17.33 0.30 -0.29
C SER A 132 18.42 0.75 0.69
N ALA A 133 19.33 1.59 0.19
CA ALA A 133 20.39 2.19 0.99
C ALA A 133 19.95 3.42 1.79
N TYR A 134 18.69 3.86 1.64
CA TYR A 134 18.17 5.00 2.39
C TYR A 134 18.09 4.69 3.89
N SER A 135 18.50 5.67 4.70
CA SER A 135 18.35 5.59 6.16
C SER A 135 16.90 5.76 6.59
N ILE A 136 16.16 6.62 5.88
CA ILE A 136 14.73 6.84 6.10
C ILE A 136 13.95 5.60 5.64
N GLY A 137 13.16 5.04 6.57
CA GLY A 137 12.29 3.89 6.30
C GLY A 137 13.01 2.53 6.29
N SER A 138 14.27 2.46 6.74
CA SER A 138 15.03 1.21 6.84
C SER A 138 14.43 0.18 7.79
N GLU A 139 13.56 0.61 8.72
CA GLU A 139 12.81 -0.25 9.65
C GLU A 139 11.65 -1.01 8.99
N PHE A 140 11.25 -0.67 7.75
CA PHE A 140 10.16 -1.34 7.06
C PHE A 140 10.67 -2.41 6.11
N THR A 141 9.95 -3.53 6.05
CA THR A 141 10.36 -4.72 5.28
C THR A 141 10.03 -4.63 3.79
N HIS A 142 9.01 -3.86 3.43
CA HIS A 142 8.52 -3.72 2.06
C HIS A 142 8.13 -2.28 1.74
N TYR A 143 8.11 -1.95 0.45
CA TYR A 143 7.59 -0.70 -0.07
C TYR A 143 6.94 -0.88 -1.44
N VAL A 144 6.16 0.11 -1.85
CA VAL A 144 5.65 0.27 -3.22
C VAL A 144 6.08 1.63 -3.74
N ASP A 145 6.75 1.64 -4.88
CA ASP A 145 7.18 2.86 -5.57
C ASP A 145 6.26 3.14 -6.77
N TYR A 146 5.80 4.38 -6.91
CA TYR A 146 5.16 4.86 -8.13
C TYR A 146 5.33 6.38 -8.27
N VAL A 147 5.42 6.84 -9.52
CA VAL A 147 5.54 8.27 -9.80
C VAL A 147 4.20 8.94 -9.57
N ILE A 148 4.21 9.98 -8.75
CA ILE A 148 3.05 10.83 -8.48
C ILE A 148 3.12 12.12 -9.28
N ASN A 149 2.04 12.91 -9.21
CA ASN A 149 1.93 14.24 -9.79
C ASN A 149 3.07 15.17 -9.33
N ALA A 150 3.23 16.29 -10.03
CA ALA A 150 4.27 17.25 -9.72
C ALA A 150 4.17 17.75 -8.28
N ARG A 151 5.28 17.63 -7.55
CA ARG A 151 5.45 18.11 -6.18
C ARG A 151 6.46 19.24 -6.09
N ILE A 152 7.38 19.35 -7.08
CA ILE A 152 8.36 20.41 -7.21
C ILE A 152 7.97 21.22 -8.44
N PHE A 153 7.79 22.54 -8.30
CA PHE A 153 7.37 23.36 -9.42
C PHE A 153 7.80 24.82 -9.28
N ARG A 154 8.00 25.46 -10.44
CA ARG A 154 8.32 26.88 -10.50
C ARG A 154 7.15 27.72 -10.04
N ARG A 155 7.42 28.70 -9.18
CA ARG A 155 6.40 29.60 -8.66
C ARG A 155 6.06 30.68 -9.69
N PHE A 156 4.92 30.52 -10.35
CA PHE A 156 4.31 31.56 -11.17
C PHE A 156 3.23 32.29 -10.34
N PRO A 157 2.91 33.57 -10.69
CA PRO A 157 1.92 34.34 -9.94
C PRO A 157 0.52 33.72 -9.87
N ASP A 158 0.17 32.91 -10.88
CA ASP A 158 -1.14 32.30 -11.09
C ASP A 158 -1.10 30.76 -10.98
N VAL A 159 0.04 30.20 -10.56
CA VAL A 159 0.12 28.75 -10.35
C VAL A 159 -0.84 28.31 -9.26
N SER A 160 -1.60 27.25 -9.52
CA SER A 160 -2.61 26.76 -8.60
C SER A 160 -2.82 25.25 -8.69
N PHE A 161 -3.12 24.65 -7.54
CA PHE A 161 -3.67 23.31 -7.45
C PHE A 161 -5.15 23.30 -7.86
N SER A 162 -5.59 22.17 -8.42
CA SER A 162 -6.97 21.89 -8.77
C SER A 162 -7.40 20.52 -8.27
N GLY A 163 -8.70 20.32 -8.04
CA GLY A 163 -9.28 19.10 -7.45
C GLY A 163 -9.48 19.23 -5.95
N ARG A 164 -10.69 18.96 -5.50
CA ARG A 164 -11.09 19.08 -4.09
C ARG A 164 -10.36 18.06 -3.20
N VAL A 165 -10.10 16.89 -3.75
CA VAL A 165 -9.37 15.77 -3.13
C VAL A 165 -8.35 15.24 -4.12
N HIS A 166 -7.19 14.79 -3.62
CA HIS A 166 -6.06 14.38 -4.47
C HIS A 166 -5.68 15.49 -5.46
N GLU A 167 -5.58 16.69 -4.92
CA GLU A 167 -5.30 17.93 -5.64
C GLU A 167 -3.96 17.85 -6.38
N VAL A 168 -3.94 18.39 -7.59
CA VAL A 168 -2.79 18.35 -8.49
C VAL A 168 -2.49 19.72 -9.06
N VAL A 169 -1.22 19.99 -9.35
CA VAL A 169 -0.75 21.21 -10.00
C VAL A 169 -0.42 20.98 -11.50
N ASP A 170 -0.31 19.72 -11.92
CA ASP A 170 0.04 19.34 -13.31
C ASP A 170 -0.82 20.03 -14.38
N PRO A 171 -2.15 20.17 -14.22
CA PRO A 171 -3.01 20.83 -15.24
C PRO A 171 -2.62 22.26 -15.53
N TYR A 172 -2.07 22.97 -14.54
CA TYR A 172 -1.57 24.33 -14.75
C TYR A 172 -0.44 24.35 -15.79
N PHE A 173 0.50 23.42 -15.68
CA PHE A 173 1.67 23.31 -16.57
C PHE A 173 1.26 22.74 -17.94
N GLU A 174 0.50 21.65 -17.95
CA GLU A 174 0.06 20.95 -19.17
C GLU A 174 -0.77 21.85 -20.08
N SER A 175 -1.73 22.62 -19.52
CA SER A 175 -2.57 23.54 -20.30
C SER A 175 -1.80 24.70 -20.95
N ARG A 176 -0.59 24.99 -20.44
CA ARG A 176 0.30 26.05 -20.95
C ARG A 176 1.43 25.53 -21.82
N GLY A 177 1.48 24.20 -22.05
CA GLY A 177 2.58 23.56 -22.78
C GLY A 177 3.93 23.67 -22.08
N LEU A 178 3.92 23.87 -20.75
CA LEU A 178 5.13 23.95 -19.94
C LEU A 178 5.62 22.54 -19.60
N ALA A 179 6.93 22.30 -19.77
CA ALA A 179 7.50 20.98 -19.59
C ALA A 179 7.47 20.53 -18.10
N VAL A 180 7.02 19.28 -17.89
CA VAL A 180 7.00 18.60 -16.61
C VAL A 180 7.94 17.39 -16.69
N GLY A 181 9.03 17.44 -15.94
CA GLY A 181 10.02 16.34 -15.85
C GLY A 181 9.69 15.34 -14.74
N VAL A 182 10.58 14.39 -14.53
CA VAL A 182 10.58 13.47 -13.38
C VAL A 182 11.93 13.59 -12.69
N THR A 183 11.93 13.86 -11.38
CA THR A 183 13.17 13.84 -10.60
C THR A 183 13.49 12.42 -10.14
N PRO A 184 14.78 12.02 -10.09
CA PRO A 184 15.19 10.73 -9.52
C PRO A 184 15.13 10.70 -7.99
N ALA A 185 14.89 11.82 -7.31
CA ALA A 185 14.69 11.86 -5.85
C ALA A 185 13.47 11.05 -5.42
N ILE A 186 13.52 10.50 -4.21
CA ILE A 186 12.43 9.70 -3.64
C ILE A 186 11.70 10.48 -2.55
N LEU A 187 10.38 10.50 -2.62
CA LEU A 187 9.50 11.00 -1.58
C LEU A 187 9.05 9.83 -0.71
N HIS A 188 9.56 9.74 0.51
CA HIS A 188 9.25 8.69 1.47
C HIS A 188 7.92 8.98 2.16
N HIS A 189 6.93 8.05 2.08
CA HIS A 189 5.59 8.25 2.61
C HIS A 189 5.22 7.17 3.63
N PHE A 190 4.68 7.60 4.79
CA PHE A 190 4.39 6.78 5.97
C PHE A 190 2.90 6.72 6.32
N GLY A 191 2.05 7.43 5.59
CA GLY A 191 0.64 7.58 5.90
C GLY A 191 -0.18 6.29 5.88
N LYS A 192 0.34 5.21 5.25
CA LYS A 192 -0.31 3.89 5.22
C LYS A 192 -0.14 3.08 6.51
N LEU A 193 0.69 3.53 7.45
CA LEU A 193 1.04 2.78 8.66
C LEU A 193 0.08 2.99 9.83
N ASP A 194 -0.76 4.02 9.78
CA ASP A 194 -1.75 4.36 10.82
C ASP A 194 -3.16 3.87 10.43
N GLU A 195 -3.51 2.66 10.84
CA GLU A 195 -4.79 2.02 10.52
C GLU A 195 -6.01 2.74 11.12
N GLN A 196 -5.88 3.29 12.34
CA GLN A 196 -6.99 4.00 13.00
C GLN A 196 -7.32 5.30 12.24
N ARG A 197 -6.30 6.03 11.84
CA ARG A 197 -6.44 7.23 11.02
C ARG A 197 -7.02 6.92 9.64
N GLN A 198 -6.68 5.76 9.06
CA GLN A 198 -7.20 5.31 7.77
C GLN A 198 -8.72 5.09 7.81
N THR A 199 -9.25 4.54 8.89
CA THR A 199 -10.69 4.25 9.02
C THR A 199 -11.51 5.55 9.09
N TYR A 200 -11.09 6.53 9.89
CA TYR A 200 -11.76 7.84 9.96
C TYR A 200 -11.69 8.62 8.63
N LYS A 201 -10.56 8.55 7.94
CA LYS A 201 -10.35 9.21 6.65
C LYS A 201 -11.27 8.68 5.55
N LYS A 202 -11.64 7.38 5.55
CA LYS A 202 -12.43 6.76 4.47
C LYS A 202 -13.76 7.47 4.20
N ASP A 203 -14.58 7.67 5.24
CA ASP A 203 -15.88 8.33 5.07
C ASP A 203 -15.75 9.81 4.74
N PHE A 204 -14.74 10.47 5.31
CA PHE A 204 -14.44 11.87 5.04
C PHE A 204 -14.04 12.08 3.57
N TYR A 205 -13.07 11.30 3.07
CA TYR A 205 -12.63 11.39 1.67
C TYR A 205 -13.73 10.99 0.69
N LEU A 206 -14.52 9.96 1.01
CA LEU A 206 -15.63 9.54 0.16
C LEU A 206 -16.63 10.69 -0.03
N ARG A 207 -17.05 11.35 1.05
CA ARG A 207 -17.97 12.51 0.98
C ARG A 207 -17.40 13.65 0.11
N LEU A 208 -16.10 13.93 0.24
CA LEU A 208 -15.45 14.97 -0.57
C LEU A 208 -15.38 14.57 -2.05
N CYS A 209 -15.07 13.31 -2.37
CA CYS A 209 -15.07 12.81 -3.73
C CYS A 209 -16.46 12.81 -4.36
N GLU A 210 -17.52 12.46 -3.58
CA GLU A 210 -18.91 12.55 -4.04
C GLU A 210 -19.27 14.00 -4.41
N LYS A 211 -18.87 14.97 -3.57
CA LYS A 211 -19.08 16.40 -3.83
C LYS A 211 -18.31 16.87 -5.05
N ASP A 212 -17.03 16.50 -5.17
CA ASP A 212 -16.16 16.85 -6.30
C ASP A 212 -16.74 16.32 -7.63
N ALA A 213 -17.15 15.05 -7.67
CA ALA A 213 -17.73 14.45 -8.87
C ALA A 213 -19.08 15.05 -9.29
N VAL A 214 -19.88 15.55 -8.34
CA VAL A 214 -21.15 16.27 -8.66
C VAL A 214 -20.85 17.64 -9.25
N GLU A 215 -19.85 18.36 -8.74
CA GLU A 215 -19.45 19.68 -9.25
C GLU A 215 -18.70 19.57 -10.59
N ASN A 216 -17.98 18.46 -10.82
CA ASN A 216 -17.08 18.23 -11.96
C ASN A 216 -17.44 16.95 -12.74
N LEU A 217 -18.68 16.82 -13.21
CA LEU A 217 -19.26 15.62 -13.83
C LEU A 217 -18.45 15.04 -15.01
N ASN A 218 -17.67 15.84 -15.71
CA ASN A 218 -16.86 15.45 -16.85
C ASN A 218 -15.34 15.44 -16.55
N ASP A 219 -14.94 15.64 -15.31
CA ASP A 219 -13.53 15.48 -14.93
C ASP A 219 -13.24 14.00 -14.62
N PHE A 220 -12.47 13.38 -15.52
CA PHE A 220 -12.07 11.97 -15.35
C PHE A 220 -11.30 11.72 -14.06
N ARG A 221 -10.60 12.72 -13.49
CA ARG A 221 -9.86 12.59 -12.22
C ARG A 221 -10.83 12.53 -11.04
N ALA A 222 -11.86 13.38 -11.02
CA ALA A 222 -12.91 13.33 -10.01
C ALA A 222 -13.63 11.98 -10.03
N LEU A 223 -13.95 11.46 -11.23
CA LEU A 223 -14.57 10.14 -11.40
C LEU A 223 -13.63 9.01 -10.95
N PHE A 224 -12.32 9.07 -11.28
CA PHE A 224 -11.33 8.10 -10.83
C PHE A 224 -11.21 8.08 -9.31
N ASN A 225 -11.09 9.24 -8.69
CA ASN A 225 -11.00 9.37 -7.24
C ASN A 225 -12.25 8.81 -6.56
N LEU A 226 -13.44 9.16 -7.06
CA LEU A 226 -14.71 8.62 -6.54
C LEU A 226 -14.79 7.11 -6.67
N MET A 227 -14.43 6.56 -7.83
CA MET A 227 -14.36 5.11 -8.07
C MET A 227 -13.47 4.41 -7.05
N MET A 228 -12.27 4.94 -6.82
CA MET A 228 -11.31 4.36 -5.85
C MET A 228 -11.81 4.44 -4.41
N GLN A 229 -12.52 5.52 -4.03
CA GLN A 229 -13.13 5.63 -2.71
C GLN A 229 -14.31 4.66 -2.52
N TYR A 230 -15.16 4.49 -3.53
CA TYR A 230 -16.22 3.49 -3.49
C TYR A 230 -15.66 2.07 -3.39
N ARG A 231 -14.59 1.75 -4.14
CA ARG A 231 -13.87 0.45 -4.03
C ARG A 231 -13.37 0.23 -2.60
N ALA A 232 -12.71 1.22 -2.00
CA ALA A 232 -12.19 1.16 -0.63
C ALA A 232 -13.29 1.02 0.43
N ALA A 233 -14.48 1.55 0.15
CA ALA A 233 -15.67 1.46 1.01
C ALA A 233 -16.51 0.19 0.78
N GLY A 234 -16.16 -0.65 -0.21
CA GLY A 234 -16.95 -1.84 -0.57
C GLY A 234 -18.31 -1.52 -1.21
N LYS A 235 -18.52 -0.31 -1.72
CA LYS A 235 -19.75 0.13 -2.39
C LYS A 235 -19.70 -0.25 -3.88
N TRP A 236 -19.85 -1.54 -4.16
CA TRP A 236 -19.54 -2.12 -5.47
C TRP A 236 -20.38 -1.56 -6.62
N GLU A 237 -21.70 -1.43 -6.47
CA GLU A 237 -22.57 -0.87 -7.51
C GLU A 237 -22.24 0.61 -7.81
N SER A 238 -21.97 1.39 -6.78
CA SER A 238 -21.58 2.79 -6.94
C SER A 238 -20.20 2.92 -7.60
N CYS A 239 -19.26 2.05 -7.23
CA CYS A 239 -17.95 1.96 -7.83
C CYS A 239 -18.03 1.64 -9.33
N LEU A 240 -18.85 0.66 -9.70
CA LEU A 240 -19.07 0.26 -11.10
C LEU A 240 -19.65 1.43 -11.93
N LYS A 241 -20.66 2.13 -11.40
CA LYS A 241 -21.23 3.32 -12.06
C LYS A 241 -20.18 4.40 -12.30
N ALA A 242 -19.28 4.63 -11.33
CA ALA A 242 -18.18 5.59 -11.47
C ALA A 242 -17.15 5.13 -12.51
N ALA A 243 -16.80 3.82 -12.56
CA ALA A 243 -15.93 3.25 -13.58
C ALA A 243 -16.50 3.38 -14.98
N GLU A 244 -17.78 3.09 -15.16
CA GLU A 244 -18.50 3.27 -16.44
C GLU A 244 -18.56 4.75 -16.86
N ALA A 245 -18.80 5.66 -15.90
CA ALA A 245 -18.78 7.09 -16.19
C ALA A 245 -17.39 7.53 -16.64
N PHE A 246 -16.33 7.05 -15.99
CA PHE A 246 -14.95 7.31 -16.40
C PHE A 246 -14.70 6.86 -17.84
N THR A 247 -15.12 5.66 -18.24
CA THR A 247 -14.90 5.13 -19.59
C THR A 247 -15.65 5.92 -20.68
N ARG A 248 -16.71 6.63 -20.32
CA ARG A 248 -17.44 7.52 -21.25
C ARG A 248 -16.73 8.86 -21.47
N VAL A 249 -16.05 9.36 -20.44
CA VAL A 249 -15.38 10.68 -20.48
C VAL A 249 -13.95 10.55 -21.02
N GLN A 250 -13.23 9.47 -20.65
CA GLN A 250 -11.82 9.30 -20.99
C GLN A 250 -11.64 8.21 -22.05
N LYS A 251 -11.00 8.56 -23.18
CA LYS A 251 -10.71 7.62 -24.28
C LYS A 251 -9.57 6.66 -23.93
N ASN A 252 -8.53 7.18 -23.29
CA ASN A 252 -7.39 6.36 -22.86
C ASN A 252 -7.64 5.84 -21.45
N VAL A 253 -8.37 4.73 -21.36
CA VAL A 253 -8.76 4.12 -20.08
C VAL A 253 -7.60 3.27 -19.57
N PRO A 254 -7.02 3.54 -18.38
CA PRO A 254 -5.96 2.72 -17.82
C PRO A 254 -6.48 1.34 -17.36
N ALA A 255 -5.61 0.32 -17.36
CA ALA A 255 -5.95 -1.04 -16.95
C ALA A 255 -6.58 -1.11 -15.54
N THR A 256 -6.13 -0.25 -14.62
CA THR A 256 -6.66 -0.16 -13.25
C THR A 256 -8.18 0.11 -13.21
N VAL A 257 -8.73 0.90 -14.16
CA VAL A 257 -10.19 1.15 -14.21
C VAL A 257 -10.93 -0.14 -14.58
N PHE A 258 -10.42 -0.87 -15.58
CA PHE A 258 -11.01 -2.15 -15.99
C PHE A 258 -10.92 -3.20 -14.88
N LEU A 259 -9.79 -3.29 -14.18
CA LEU A 259 -9.61 -4.21 -13.06
C LEU A 259 -10.48 -3.83 -11.85
N THR A 260 -10.72 -2.53 -11.64
CA THR A 260 -11.65 -2.08 -10.60
C THR A 260 -13.09 -2.48 -10.94
N ALA A 261 -13.53 -2.28 -12.19
CA ALA A 261 -14.85 -2.74 -12.65
C ALA A 261 -14.99 -4.27 -12.53
N ALA A 262 -13.96 -5.02 -12.92
CA ALA A 262 -13.92 -6.48 -12.76
C ALA A 262 -14.05 -6.91 -11.29
N THR A 263 -13.34 -6.21 -10.39
CA THR A 263 -13.45 -6.44 -8.94
C THR A 263 -14.87 -6.19 -8.43
N CYS A 264 -15.55 -5.16 -8.93
CA CYS A 264 -16.94 -4.87 -8.58
C CYS A 264 -17.86 -6.01 -9.03
N HIS A 265 -17.81 -6.42 -10.30
CA HIS A 265 -18.62 -7.51 -10.82
C HIS A 265 -18.36 -8.82 -10.08
N ARG A 266 -17.10 -9.17 -9.80
CA ARG A 266 -16.78 -10.36 -9.02
C ARG A 266 -17.42 -10.33 -7.62
N ASN A 267 -17.41 -9.18 -6.92
CA ASN A 267 -18.02 -9.06 -5.59
C ASN A 267 -19.56 -9.04 -5.64
N LEU A 268 -20.14 -8.66 -6.77
CA LEU A 268 -21.60 -8.75 -7.02
C LEU A 268 -22.05 -10.14 -7.47
N GLY A 269 -21.11 -11.03 -7.82
CA GLY A 269 -21.39 -12.38 -8.30
C GLY A 269 -21.46 -12.52 -9.82
N ASP A 270 -21.26 -11.43 -10.57
CA ASP A 270 -21.36 -11.37 -12.03
C ASP A 270 -20.02 -11.78 -12.66
N LEU A 271 -19.69 -13.09 -12.59
CA LEU A 271 -18.37 -13.58 -12.95
C LEU A 271 -18.03 -13.45 -14.44
N ASP A 272 -19.03 -13.54 -15.33
CA ASP A 272 -18.81 -13.41 -16.77
C ASP A 272 -18.46 -11.96 -17.14
N ASP A 273 -19.15 -11.00 -16.55
CA ASP A 273 -18.82 -9.58 -16.71
C ASP A 273 -17.47 -9.25 -16.08
N ALA A 274 -17.14 -9.83 -14.91
CA ALA A 274 -15.80 -9.68 -14.33
C ALA A 274 -14.71 -10.16 -15.29
N LEU A 275 -14.86 -11.33 -15.90
CA LEU A 275 -13.93 -11.87 -16.89
C LEU A 275 -13.81 -10.96 -18.12
N HIS A 276 -14.93 -10.43 -18.61
CA HIS A 276 -14.95 -9.49 -19.74
C HIS A 276 -14.10 -8.23 -19.45
N TRP A 277 -14.24 -7.64 -18.25
CA TRP A 277 -13.46 -6.48 -17.85
C TRP A 277 -11.97 -6.81 -17.64
N ILE A 278 -11.64 -7.99 -17.09
CA ILE A 278 -10.25 -8.47 -16.98
C ILE A 278 -9.62 -8.62 -18.37
N GLU A 279 -10.36 -9.13 -19.34
CA GLU A 279 -9.85 -9.28 -20.72
C GLU A 279 -9.52 -7.93 -21.36
N LYS A 280 -10.33 -6.90 -21.14
CA LYS A 280 -10.00 -5.53 -21.56
C LYS A 280 -8.68 -5.03 -20.95
N ALA A 281 -8.44 -5.30 -19.67
CA ALA A 281 -7.18 -4.97 -19.02
C ALA A 281 -6.00 -5.72 -19.64
N LEU A 282 -6.15 -7.03 -19.89
CA LEU A 282 -5.12 -7.88 -20.49
C LEU A 282 -4.85 -7.58 -21.96
N LEU A 283 -5.81 -6.98 -22.69
CA LEU A 283 -5.57 -6.46 -24.04
C LEU A 283 -4.63 -5.24 -24.02
N LEU A 284 -4.70 -4.41 -22.99
CA LEU A 284 -3.78 -3.29 -22.81
C LEU A 284 -2.41 -3.76 -22.29
N GLU A 285 -2.44 -4.61 -21.29
CA GLU A 285 -1.26 -5.07 -20.56
C GLU A 285 -1.25 -6.61 -20.45
N PRO A 286 -0.81 -7.35 -21.52
CA PRO A 286 -0.84 -8.81 -21.55
C PRO A 286 -0.03 -9.51 -20.46
N ALA A 287 0.95 -8.80 -19.89
CA ALA A 287 1.83 -9.28 -18.82
C ALA A 287 1.46 -8.69 -17.44
N HIS A 288 0.20 -8.27 -17.22
CA HIS A 288 -0.23 -7.75 -15.94
C HIS A 288 -0.52 -8.89 -14.95
N ALA A 289 0.41 -9.16 -14.03
CA ALA A 289 0.34 -10.29 -13.10
C ALA A 289 -0.94 -10.28 -12.24
N GLY A 290 -1.38 -9.11 -11.77
CA GLY A 290 -2.62 -8.95 -11.00
C GLY A 290 -3.86 -9.33 -11.80
N ALA A 291 -3.98 -8.90 -13.06
CA ALA A 291 -5.10 -9.24 -13.93
C ALA A 291 -5.19 -10.75 -14.20
N LEU A 292 -4.05 -11.41 -14.41
CA LEU A 292 -3.98 -12.86 -14.57
C LEU A 292 -4.40 -13.59 -13.29
N ALA A 293 -4.00 -13.10 -12.12
CA ALA A 293 -4.42 -13.67 -10.84
C ALA A 293 -5.94 -13.50 -10.62
N ASP A 294 -6.49 -12.33 -10.95
CA ASP A 294 -7.93 -12.05 -10.86
C ASP A 294 -8.73 -12.95 -11.84
N LYS A 295 -8.22 -13.19 -13.06
CA LYS A 295 -8.81 -14.14 -14.01
C LYS A 295 -8.83 -15.54 -13.41
N GLY A 296 -7.72 -15.98 -12.82
CA GLY A 296 -7.64 -17.24 -12.10
C GLY A 296 -8.66 -17.34 -10.96
N ALA A 297 -8.81 -16.27 -10.16
CA ALA A 297 -9.78 -16.21 -9.07
C ALA A 297 -11.25 -16.35 -9.58
N CYS A 298 -11.61 -15.64 -10.64
CA CYS A 298 -12.95 -15.78 -11.25
C CYS A 298 -13.20 -17.21 -11.78
N LEU A 299 -12.20 -17.82 -12.44
CA LEU A 299 -12.29 -19.20 -12.92
C LEU A 299 -12.44 -20.23 -11.77
N ILE A 300 -11.80 -19.99 -10.63
CA ILE A 300 -11.98 -20.81 -9.42
C ILE A 300 -13.44 -20.75 -8.95
N LEU A 301 -14.04 -19.56 -8.93
CA LEU A 301 -15.43 -19.38 -8.55
C LEU A 301 -16.42 -20.02 -9.54
N GLN A 302 -16.03 -20.17 -10.82
CA GLN A 302 -16.76 -20.91 -11.85
C GLN A 302 -16.47 -22.42 -11.84
N ASP A 303 -15.68 -22.93 -10.90
CA ASP A 303 -15.18 -24.32 -10.81
C ASP A 303 -14.35 -24.79 -12.02
N LYS A 304 -13.80 -23.86 -12.80
CA LYS A 304 -12.90 -24.11 -13.95
C LYS A 304 -11.45 -24.23 -13.49
N LEU A 305 -11.17 -25.22 -12.62
CA LEU A 305 -9.92 -25.33 -11.87
C LEU A 305 -8.68 -25.48 -12.76
N ASN A 306 -8.76 -26.29 -13.84
CA ASN A 306 -7.63 -26.50 -14.75
C ASN A 306 -7.26 -25.23 -15.51
N GLU A 307 -8.25 -24.46 -15.95
CA GLU A 307 -8.00 -23.16 -16.59
C GLU A 307 -7.39 -22.15 -15.61
N ALA A 308 -7.91 -22.11 -14.37
CA ALA A 308 -7.38 -21.26 -13.31
C ALA A 308 -5.88 -21.53 -13.08
N CYS A 309 -5.44 -22.80 -13.07
CA CYS A 309 -4.02 -23.15 -12.93
C CYS A 309 -3.14 -22.45 -13.96
N VAL A 310 -3.57 -22.37 -15.22
CA VAL A 310 -2.80 -21.77 -16.32
C VAL A 310 -2.56 -20.29 -16.07
N PHE A 311 -3.61 -19.54 -15.72
CA PHE A 311 -3.50 -18.10 -15.49
C PHE A 311 -2.75 -17.77 -14.21
N LEU A 312 -2.97 -18.53 -13.13
CA LEU A 312 -2.24 -18.36 -11.87
C LEU A 312 -0.73 -18.67 -12.04
N GLN A 313 -0.40 -19.73 -12.78
CA GLN A 313 0.98 -20.07 -13.08
C GLN A 313 1.66 -18.97 -13.88
N ARG A 314 1.01 -18.41 -14.90
CA ARG A 314 1.53 -17.31 -15.71
C ARG A 314 1.72 -16.02 -14.86
N SER A 315 0.80 -15.73 -13.94
CA SER A 315 0.95 -14.63 -12.98
C SER A 315 2.21 -14.79 -12.14
N ILE A 316 2.48 -16.00 -11.62
CA ILE A 316 3.68 -16.33 -10.84
C ILE A 316 4.96 -16.21 -11.68
N GLU A 317 4.93 -16.62 -12.94
CA GLU A 317 6.08 -16.53 -13.86
C GLU A 317 6.47 -15.07 -14.12
N ILE A 318 5.47 -14.19 -14.30
CA ILE A 318 5.69 -12.75 -14.49
C ILE A 318 6.21 -12.11 -13.20
N GLN A 319 5.64 -12.47 -12.05
CA GLN A 319 6.01 -11.88 -10.78
C GLN A 319 6.08 -12.93 -9.66
N PRO A 320 7.23 -13.61 -9.49
CA PRO A 320 7.41 -14.68 -8.50
C PRO A 320 7.14 -14.27 -7.06
N GLY A 321 7.34 -12.99 -6.72
CA GLY A 321 7.08 -12.43 -5.39
C GLY A 321 5.60 -12.11 -5.11
N TYR A 322 4.69 -12.26 -6.08
CA TYR A 322 3.28 -12.01 -5.85
C TYR A 322 2.62 -13.17 -5.10
N THR A 323 2.30 -12.96 -3.83
CA THR A 323 1.84 -14.00 -2.91
C THR A 323 0.47 -14.58 -3.28
N VAL A 324 -0.48 -13.74 -3.72
CA VAL A 324 -1.88 -14.12 -3.97
C VAL A 324 -2.01 -15.28 -4.97
N PRO A 325 -1.40 -15.27 -6.18
CA PRO A 325 -1.55 -16.38 -7.11
C PRO A 325 -0.93 -17.70 -6.60
N HIS A 326 0.10 -17.64 -5.75
CA HIS A 326 0.64 -18.85 -5.11
C HIS A 326 -0.36 -19.47 -4.13
N LEU A 327 -1.03 -18.65 -3.31
CA LEU A 327 -2.05 -19.13 -2.38
C LEU A 327 -3.23 -19.77 -3.16
N LEU A 328 -3.75 -19.05 -4.16
CA LEU A 328 -4.84 -19.54 -5.00
C LEU A 328 -4.46 -20.84 -5.74
N LEU A 329 -3.25 -20.88 -6.33
CA LEU A 329 -2.77 -22.07 -7.04
C LEU A 329 -2.58 -23.28 -6.11
N SER A 330 -2.12 -23.05 -4.88
CA SER A 330 -2.04 -24.09 -3.86
C SER A 330 -3.42 -24.67 -3.54
N ASP A 331 -4.44 -23.82 -3.34
CA ASP A 331 -5.81 -24.25 -3.06
C ASP A 331 -6.42 -25.01 -4.25
N VAL A 332 -6.20 -24.54 -5.48
CA VAL A 332 -6.65 -25.22 -6.69
C VAL A 332 -6.01 -26.61 -6.81
N LYS A 333 -4.69 -26.72 -6.62
CA LYS A 333 -3.98 -28.00 -6.66
C LYS A 333 -4.49 -28.98 -5.59
N LEU A 334 -4.80 -28.46 -4.39
CA LEU A 334 -5.40 -29.28 -3.34
C LEU A 334 -6.79 -29.81 -3.72
N ARG A 335 -7.66 -28.95 -4.28
CA ARG A 335 -8.99 -29.36 -4.79
C ARG A 335 -8.91 -30.36 -5.93
N LEU A 336 -7.88 -30.28 -6.77
CA LEU A 336 -7.62 -31.24 -7.85
C LEU A 336 -6.99 -32.55 -7.36
N GLY A 337 -6.70 -32.71 -6.08
CA GLY A 337 -6.11 -33.94 -5.51
C GLY A 337 -4.58 -34.01 -5.61
N PHE A 338 -3.88 -32.88 -5.82
CA PHE A 338 -2.42 -32.80 -5.93
C PHE A 338 -1.77 -32.09 -4.72
N PRO A 339 -1.85 -32.66 -3.50
CA PRO A 339 -1.38 -31.97 -2.29
C PRO A 339 0.12 -31.73 -2.26
N GLU A 340 0.94 -32.61 -2.82
CA GLU A 340 2.40 -32.42 -2.89
C GLU A 340 2.76 -31.24 -3.84
N ALA A 341 2.02 -31.09 -4.92
CA ALA A 341 2.17 -29.94 -5.81
C ALA A 341 1.69 -28.64 -5.15
N ALA A 342 0.64 -28.69 -4.31
CA ALA A 342 0.20 -27.56 -3.50
C ALA A 342 1.29 -27.14 -2.51
N ARG A 343 1.88 -28.09 -1.77
CA ARG A 343 2.99 -27.87 -0.85
C ARG A 343 4.20 -27.25 -1.55
N SER A 344 4.62 -27.81 -2.68
CA SER A 344 5.73 -27.29 -3.50
C SER A 344 5.48 -25.84 -3.94
N THR A 345 4.23 -25.49 -4.27
CA THR A 345 3.85 -24.12 -4.64
C THR A 345 4.06 -23.15 -3.48
N LEU A 346 3.65 -23.52 -2.25
CA LEU A 346 3.84 -22.70 -1.06
C LEU A 346 5.32 -22.56 -0.68
N LEU A 347 6.11 -23.61 -0.78
CA LEU A 347 7.55 -23.55 -0.49
C LEU A 347 8.27 -22.61 -1.49
N ARG A 348 7.91 -22.62 -2.76
CA ARG A 348 8.43 -21.66 -3.76
C ARG A 348 8.03 -20.22 -3.42
N ALA A 349 6.80 -20.01 -2.96
CA ALA A 349 6.33 -18.71 -2.52
C ALA A 349 7.13 -18.19 -1.31
N ILE A 350 7.43 -19.07 -0.33
CA ILE A 350 8.25 -18.76 0.84
C ILE A 350 9.68 -18.40 0.43
N GLN A 351 10.27 -19.10 -0.54
CA GLN A 351 11.59 -18.74 -1.07
C GLN A 351 11.62 -17.33 -1.67
N ALA A 352 10.54 -16.93 -2.38
CA ALA A 352 10.41 -15.60 -2.94
C ALA A 352 10.09 -14.52 -1.88
N ASN A 353 9.33 -14.88 -0.83
CA ASN A 353 8.87 -13.98 0.23
C ASN A 353 9.06 -14.61 1.63
N PRO A 354 10.31 -14.73 2.12
CA PRO A 354 10.59 -15.44 3.37
C PRO A 354 10.07 -14.73 4.64
N THR A 355 9.59 -13.49 4.51
CA THR A 355 9.01 -12.71 5.61
C THR A 355 7.49 -12.67 5.60
N GLU A 356 6.83 -13.36 4.67
CA GLU A 356 5.38 -13.38 4.55
C GLU A 356 4.76 -14.48 5.43
N GLU A 357 4.26 -14.08 6.60
CA GLU A 357 3.71 -14.97 7.63
C GLU A 357 2.54 -15.84 7.13
N GLY A 358 1.69 -15.29 6.26
CA GLY A 358 0.53 -15.97 5.70
C GLY A 358 0.88 -17.24 4.92
N LEU A 359 2.05 -17.27 4.27
CA LEU A 359 2.52 -18.44 3.52
C LEU A 359 2.88 -19.60 4.44
N TYR A 360 3.56 -19.33 5.54
CA TYR A 360 3.90 -20.35 6.55
C TYR A 360 2.65 -20.90 7.23
N THR A 361 1.73 -20.00 7.59
CA THR A 361 0.45 -20.39 8.19
C THR A 361 -0.33 -21.31 7.24
N LYS A 362 -0.38 -20.99 5.96
CA LYS A 362 -1.03 -21.83 4.94
C LYS A 362 -0.34 -23.17 4.76
N LEU A 363 1.00 -23.21 4.78
CA LEU A 363 1.79 -24.42 4.68
C LEU A 363 1.52 -25.37 5.87
N ILE A 364 1.54 -24.85 7.09
CA ILE A 364 1.23 -25.59 8.32
C ILE A 364 -0.20 -26.13 8.28
N GLN A 365 -1.19 -25.31 7.86
CA GLN A 365 -2.57 -25.75 7.72
C GLN A 365 -2.72 -26.88 6.70
N LEU A 366 -2.01 -26.81 5.57
CA LEU A 366 -2.02 -27.86 4.56
C LEU A 366 -1.52 -29.19 5.13
N SER A 367 -0.39 -29.18 5.86
CA SER A 367 0.18 -30.37 6.46
C SER A 367 -0.72 -30.93 7.58
N SER A 368 -1.29 -30.07 8.43
CA SER A 368 -2.14 -30.48 9.54
C SER A 368 -3.50 -31.06 9.08
N SER A 369 -4.11 -30.50 8.04
CA SER A 369 -5.41 -30.94 7.53
C SER A 369 -5.39 -32.37 6.96
N ARG A 370 -4.20 -32.88 6.64
CA ARG A 370 -3.96 -34.24 6.14
C ARG A 370 -3.60 -35.24 7.25
N GLY A 371 -3.62 -34.82 8.51
CA GLY A 371 -3.19 -35.65 9.64
C GLY A 371 -1.68 -35.84 9.73
N HIS A 372 -0.87 -35.10 8.96
CA HIS A 372 0.59 -35.16 8.99
C HIS A 372 1.13 -34.18 10.04
N LEU A 373 0.86 -34.45 11.32
CA LEU A 373 1.21 -33.54 12.42
C LEU A 373 2.72 -33.36 12.59
N GLN A 374 3.51 -34.37 12.26
CA GLN A 374 4.97 -34.24 12.25
C GLN A 374 5.41 -33.20 11.20
N SER A 375 4.92 -33.29 9.97
CA SER A 375 5.23 -32.31 8.92
C SER A 375 4.72 -30.91 9.25
N ALA A 376 3.55 -30.80 9.90
CA ALA A 376 3.05 -29.51 10.39
C ALA A 376 3.96 -28.90 11.47
N GLY A 377 4.54 -29.72 12.34
CA GLY A 377 5.53 -29.31 13.33
C GLY A 377 6.84 -28.84 12.70
N GLU A 378 7.33 -29.53 11.67
CA GLU A 378 8.51 -29.14 10.89
C GLU A 378 8.29 -27.82 10.15
N ASP A 379 7.11 -27.63 9.55
CA ASP A 379 6.73 -26.39 8.87
C ASP A 379 6.61 -25.23 9.86
N ALA A 380 6.11 -25.48 11.07
CA ALA A 380 6.06 -24.49 12.14
C ALA A 380 7.47 -24.12 12.66
N ALA A 381 8.38 -25.08 12.74
CA ALA A 381 9.78 -24.83 13.08
C ALA A 381 10.46 -23.96 12.00
N LEU A 382 10.22 -24.26 10.72
CA LEU A 382 10.68 -23.43 9.59
C LEU A 382 10.16 -21.99 9.71
N ALA A 383 8.88 -21.82 10.04
CA ALA A 383 8.26 -20.51 10.23
C ALA A 383 8.90 -19.71 11.36
N LEU A 384 9.11 -20.33 12.54
CA LEU A 384 9.72 -19.67 13.69
C LEU A 384 11.21 -19.36 13.47
N ALA A 385 11.93 -20.19 12.70
CA ALA A 385 13.32 -19.90 12.33
C ALA A 385 13.43 -18.69 11.41
N ALA A 386 12.47 -18.50 10.49
CA ALA A 386 12.43 -17.37 9.58
C ALA A 386 11.90 -16.08 10.24
N LEU A 387 10.92 -16.23 11.14
CA LEU A 387 10.18 -15.13 11.79
C LEU A 387 10.04 -15.41 13.30
N PRO A 388 11.11 -15.22 14.10
CA PRO A 388 11.10 -15.57 15.52
C PRO A 388 10.02 -14.86 16.36
N ASN A 389 9.61 -13.66 15.94
CA ASN A 389 8.58 -12.87 16.60
C ASN A 389 7.26 -12.85 15.79
N GLY A 390 7.18 -13.66 14.73
CA GLY A 390 6.01 -13.74 13.86
C GLY A 390 4.99 -14.76 14.35
N GLY A 391 3.84 -14.73 13.71
CA GLY A 391 2.77 -15.68 13.94
C GLY A 391 1.92 -15.38 15.19
N SER A 392 0.90 -16.19 15.30
CA SER A 392 0.14 -16.35 16.54
C SER A 392 0.74 -17.53 17.30
N GLY A 393 0.29 -17.76 18.52
CA GLY A 393 0.64 -18.98 19.28
C GLY A 393 0.39 -20.31 18.53
N LEU A 394 -0.29 -20.22 17.35
CA LEU A 394 -0.60 -21.36 16.48
C LEU A 394 0.65 -22.16 16.06
N TRP A 395 1.74 -21.50 15.68
CA TRP A 395 2.95 -22.18 15.24
C TRP A 395 3.61 -22.97 16.38
N HIS A 396 3.69 -22.36 17.58
CA HIS A 396 4.16 -23.03 18.78
C HIS A 396 3.27 -24.22 19.15
N ARG A 397 1.93 -24.10 18.96
CA ARG A 397 0.98 -25.21 19.22
C ARG A 397 1.26 -26.39 18.28
N PHE A 398 1.42 -26.16 16.98
CA PHE A 398 1.71 -27.25 16.04
C PHE A 398 3.06 -27.93 16.30
N MET A 399 4.10 -27.15 16.61
CA MET A 399 5.39 -27.72 17.04
C MET A 399 5.26 -28.57 18.30
N ALA A 400 4.56 -28.05 19.32
CA ALA A 400 4.39 -28.79 20.58
C ALA A 400 3.56 -30.07 20.41
N VAL A 401 2.46 -30.03 19.63
CA VAL A 401 1.65 -31.22 19.32
C VAL A 401 2.48 -32.28 18.58
N SER A 402 3.29 -31.89 17.61
CA SER A 402 4.19 -32.79 16.88
C SER A 402 5.18 -33.51 17.85
N GLN A 403 5.72 -32.79 18.82
CA GLN A 403 6.61 -33.38 19.83
C GLN A 403 5.86 -34.32 20.80
N LEU A 404 4.63 -33.97 21.18
CA LEU A 404 3.79 -34.83 22.01
C LEU A 404 3.44 -36.14 21.31
N GLU A 405 3.12 -36.14 20.05
CA GLU A 405 2.88 -37.34 19.25
C GLU A 405 4.14 -38.23 19.12
N ALA A 406 5.32 -37.62 19.05
CA ALA A 406 6.59 -38.31 19.10
C ALA A 406 6.97 -38.83 20.51
N GLY A 407 6.10 -38.64 21.51
CA GLY A 407 6.34 -39.01 22.88
C GLY A 407 7.31 -38.10 23.65
N ALA A 408 7.73 -36.97 23.04
CA ALA A 408 8.75 -36.09 23.57
C ALA A 408 8.13 -34.95 24.42
N ARG A 409 7.62 -35.30 25.62
CA ARG A 409 6.89 -34.35 26.49
C ARG A 409 7.72 -33.16 26.95
N GLU A 410 8.99 -33.36 27.30
CA GLU A 410 9.86 -32.29 27.79
C GLU A 410 10.21 -31.27 26.68
N PRO A 411 10.58 -31.65 25.45
CA PRO A 411 10.66 -30.74 24.31
C PRO A 411 9.37 -29.99 24.03
N ALA A 412 8.21 -30.67 24.06
CA ALA A 412 6.92 -30.05 23.90
C ALA A 412 6.65 -28.97 24.95
N LEU A 413 6.92 -29.22 26.22
CA LEU A 413 6.77 -28.27 27.32
C LEU A 413 7.61 -27.00 27.08
N ARG A 414 8.90 -27.18 26.70
CA ARG A 414 9.79 -26.04 26.39
C ARG A 414 9.23 -25.16 25.27
N ILE A 415 8.68 -25.76 24.22
CA ILE A 415 8.05 -25.02 23.09
C ILE A 415 6.82 -24.28 23.56
N VAL A 416 5.97 -24.91 24.38
CA VAL A 416 4.77 -24.27 24.94
C VAL A 416 5.14 -23.09 25.82
N GLU A 417 6.15 -23.21 26.68
CA GLU A 417 6.61 -22.11 27.53
C GLU A 417 7.19 -20.94 26.73
N LEU A 418 7.94 -21.22 25.66
CA LEU A 418 8.38 -20.18 24.72
C LEU A 418 7.21 -19.47 24.06
N GLY A 419 6.21 -20.22 23.60
CA GLY A 419 5.00 -19.67 23.02
C GLY A 419 4.20 -18.82 23.99
N LEU A 420 4.05 -19.24 25.26
CA LEU A 420 3.36 -18.48 26.30
C LEU A 420 4.09 -17.20 26.72
N ARG A 421 5.42 -17.14 26.61
CA ARG A 421 6.17 -15.88 26.79
C ARG A 421 5.83 -14.85 25.71
N ALA A 422 5.67 -15.29 24.45
CA ALA A 422 5.32 -14.44 23.33
C ALA A 422 3.81 -14.13 23.27
N PHE A 423 2.97 -15.11 23.65
CA PHE A 423 1.50 -15.06 23.56
C PHE A 423 0.87 -15.51 24.89
N PRO A 424 0.93 -14.69 25.96
CA PRO A 424 0.53 -15.09 27.32
C PRO A 424 -0.93 -15.50 27.49
N SER A 425 -1.82 -15.04 26.59
CA SER A 425 -3.27 -15.32 26.65
C SER A 425 -3.72 -16.43 25.68
N ASP A 426 -2.79 -17.19 25.09
CA ASP A 426 -3.17 -18.27 24.16
C ASP A 426 -3.70 -19.50 24.93
N ALA A 427 -5.03 -19.65 24.96
CA ALA A 427 -5.69 -20.76 25.63
C ALA A 427 -5.34 -22.15 25.07
N GLY A 428 -4.88 -22.23 23.82
CA GLY A 428 -4.40 -23.49 23.21
C GLY A 428 -3.06 -23.92 23.77
N LEU A 429 -2.14 -22.99 23.97
CA LEU A 429 -0.86 -23.23 24.60
C LEU A 429 -1.02 -23.61 26.08
N GLU A 430 -1.92 -22.95 26.82
CA GLU A 430 -2.22 -23.31 28.21
C GLU A 430 -2.76 -24.75 28.33
N ARG A 431 -3.65 -25.18 27.43
CA ARG A 431 -4.13 -26.57 27.40
C ARG A 431 -2.99 -27.58 27.12
N LEU A 432 -2.13 -27.25 26.14
CA LEU A 432 -0.97 -28.09 25.83
C LEU A 432 0.02 -28.18 27.02
N ARG A 433 0.20 -27.07 27.76
CA ARG A 433 1.01 -27.07 28.97
C ARG A 433 0.50 -28.07 30.00
N ALA A 434 -0.81 -28.08 30.24
CA ALA A 434 -1.40 -29.07 31.15
C ALA A 434 -1.21 -30.51 30.70
N MET A 435 -1.21 -30.77 29.37
CA MET A 435 -0.94 -32.11 28.82
C MET A 435 0.55 -32.53 28.92
N CYS A 436 1.48 -31.58 28.95
CA CYS A 436 2.89 -31.82 29.08
C CYS A 436 3.33 -32.14 30.54
N LEU A 437 2.59 -31.61 31.51
CA LEU A 437 2.88 -31.82 32.93
C LEU A 437 2.45 -33.23 33.38
N PRO A 438 3.17 -33.89 34.32
CA PRO A 438 2.72 -35.15 34.89
C PRO A 438 1.36 -34.94 35.58
N ALA A 439 0.47 -35.95 35.46
CA ALA A 439 -0.77 -35.95 36.24
C ALA A 439 -0.38 -35.98 37.75
N LEU A 440 -0.86 -34.97 38.49
CA LEU A 440 -0.67 -34.85 39.94
C LEU A 440 -1.33 -36.03 40.67
#